data_fc3e60ba1a622cf03e8a92b9651296c1
#
_entry.id   fc3e60ba1a622cf03e8a92b9651296c1
#
_cell.length_a   1.000
_cell.length_b   1.000
_cell.length_c   1.000
_cell.angle_alpha   90.00
_cell.angle_beta   90.00
_cell.angle_gamma   90.00
#
_symmetry.space_group_name_H-M   'P 1'
#
loop_
_entity.id
_entity.type
_entity.pdbx_description
1 polymer ?
#
loop_
_entity_poly.entity_id
_entity_poly.type
_entity_poly.pdbx_seq_one_letter_code
_entity_poly.pdbx_strand_id
1 'polypeptide(L)' 'MFNAVSLRLAVSRFAHYHGRGITVSPGAENLSLGGRYSLDDLTGFLDLIVQVHPQLRVSPDPSGIIRVSLRTEP' A
#
# COMPACT_ATOMS: atom_id res chain seq x y z
N MET A 1 -16.16 13.08 9.30
CA MET A 1 -15.28 12.44 10.31
C MET A 1 -14.17 11.69 9.60
N PHE A 2 -12.99 11.85 10.09
CA PHE A 2 -11.84 11.20 9.51
C PHE A 2 -11.58 9.84 10.14
N ASN A 3 -11.43 8.83 9.33
CA ASN A 3 -11.14 7.48 9.81
C ASN A 3 -9.86 6.98 9.17
N ALA A 4 -8.89 6.64 10.01
CA ALA A 4 -7.71 5.96 9.53
C ALA A 4 -8.08 4.51 9.18
N VAL A 5 -7.55 4.02 8.07
CA VAL A 5 -7.75 2.64 7.67
C VAL A 5 -6.41 1.91 7.74
N SER A 6 -6.46 0.60 7.92
CA SER A 6 -5.22 -0.18 7.89
C SER A 6 -4.67 -0.20 6.47
N LEU A 7 -3.35 -0.30 6.36
CA LEU A 7 -2.70 -0.39 5.06
C LEU A 7 -3.23 -1.60 4.28
N ARG A 8 -3.47 -2.70 4.98
CA ARG A 8 -4.03 -3.90 4.37
C ARG A 8 -5.36 -3.60 3.66
N LEU A 9 -6.26 -2.86 4.32
CA LEU A 9 -7.55 -2.55 3.74
C LEU A 9 -7.42 -1.62 2.55
N ALA A 10 -6.59 -0.59 2.66
CA ALA A 10 -6.38 0.35 1.57
C ALA A 10 -5.79 -0.35 0.34
N VAL A 11 -4.79 -1.19 0.55
CA VAL A 11 -4.18 -1.96 -0.53
C VAL A 11 -5.19 -2.89 -1.19
N SER A 12 -6.05 -3.53 -0.39
CA SER A 12 -7.08 -4.41 -0.91
C SER A 12 -8.04 -3.67 -1.85
N ARG A 13 -8.41 -2.44 -1.49
CA ARG A 13 -9.30 -1.64 -2.32
C ARG A 13 -8.66 -1.29 -3.65
N PHE A 14 -7.39 -0.92 -3.64
CA PHE A 14 -6.67 -0.61 -4.87
C PHE A 14 -6.49 -1.85 -5.74
N ALA A 15 -6.17 -2.98 -5.13
CA ALA A 15 -6.02 -4.23 -5.87
C ALA A 15 -7.31 -4.61 -6.56
N HIS A 16 -8.43 -4.47 -5.87
CA HIS A 16 -9.74 -4.78 -6.44
C HIS A 16 -10.11 -3.81 -7.56
N TYR A 17 -9.89 -2.52 -7.34
CA TYR A 17 -10.26 -1.50 -8.31
C TYR A 17 -9.48 -1.64 -9.62
N HIS A 18 -8.19 -1.93 -9.52
CA HIS A 18 -7.33 -2.05 -10.70
C HIS A 18 -7.26 -3.47 -11.26
N GLY A 19 -7.86 -4.44 -10.59
CA GLY A 19 -7.76 -5.84 -10.98
C GLY A 19 -6.32 -6.32 -10.97
N ARG A 20 -5.52 -5.87 -9.99
CA ARG A 20 -4.09 -6.11 -9.97
C ARG A 20 -3.68 -6.68 -8.61
N GLY A 21 -2.74 -7.64 -8.62
CA GLY A 21 -2.23 -8.21 -7.39
C GLY A 21 -1.34 -7.25 -6.64
N ILE A 22 -1.68 -6.99 -5.39
CA ILE A 22 -0.86 -6.17 -4.50
C ILE A 22 -0.78 -6.92 -3.18
N THR A 23 0.45 -7.17 -2.71
CA THR A 23 0.66 -7.87 -1.45
C THR A 23 1.30 -6.95 -0.43
N VAL A 24 0.96 -7.18 0.84
CA VAL A 24 1.52 -6.42 1.96
C VAL A 24 2.10 -7.41 2.95
N SER A 25 3.32 -7.18 3.41
CA SER A 25 3.94 -8.06 4.39
C SER A 25 3.19 -7.98 5.73
N PRO A 26 3.19 -9.05 6.52
CA PRO A 26 2.46 -9.07 7.81
C PRO A 26 2.86 -7.93 8.74
N GLY A 27 4.13 -7.54 8.74
CA GLY A 27 4.59 -6.44 9.61
C GLY A 27 4.07 -5.08 9.17
N ALA A 28 3.69 -4.93 7.92
CA ALA A 28 3.19 -3.67 7.38
C ALA A 28 1.66 -3.57 7.39
N GLU A 29 0.97 -4.67 7.54
CA GLU A 29 -0.49 -4.70 7.43
C GLU A 29 -1.20 -3.83 8.45
N ASN A 30 -0.61 -3.69 9.63
CA ASN A 30 -1.23 -2.98 10.74
C ASN A 30 -0.94 -1.48 10.74
N LEU A 31 -0.17 -0.99 9.79
CA LEU A 31 0.10 0.43 9.70
C LEU A 31 -1.17 1.18 9.31
N SER A 32 -1.38 2.32 9.95
CA SER A 32 -2.55 3.13 9.66
C SER A 32 -2.26 4.09 8.53
N LEU A 33 -3.25 4.27 7.67
CA LEU A 33 -3.15 5.22 6.57
C LEU A 33 -4.32 6.17 6.65
N GLY A 34 -4.01 7.45 6.71
CA GLY A 34 -5.03 8.48 6.74
C GLY A 34 -4.88 9.42 5.56
N GLY A 35 -5.80 10.39 5.47
CA GLY A 35 -5.75 11.39 4.43
C GLY A 35 -6.59 11.01 3.22
N ARG A 36 -6.32 11.70 2.13
CA ARG A 36 -7.09 11.51 0.90
C ARG A 36 -6.24 10.87 -0.17
N TYR A 37 -6.85 9.96 -0.88
CA TYR A 37 -6.23 9.35 -2.06
C TYR A 37 -7.33 8.95 -3.03
N SER A 38 -6.99 8.91 -4.32
CA SER A 38 -7.91 8.48 -5.36
C SER A 38 -7.64 7.04 -5.74
N LEU A 39 -8.70 6.23 -5.84
CA LEU A 39 -8.55 4.83 -6.22
C LEU A 39 -7.99 4.66 -7.64
N ASP A 40 -8.20 5.64 -8.50
CA ASP A 40 -7.69 5.59 -9.87
C ASP A 40 -6.22 6.01 -9.99
N ASP A 41 -5.60 6.46 -8.89
CA ASP A 41 -4.22 6.92 -8.89
C ASP A 41 -3.35 5.99 -8.04
N LEU A 42 -3.08 4.81 -8.57
CA LEU A 42 -2.29 3.80 -7.86
C LEU A 42 -0.87 4.29 -7.59
N THR A 43 -0.22 4.91 -8.56
CA THR A 43 1.13 5.41 -8.38
C THR A 43 1.20 6.45 -7.27
N GLY A 44 0.26 7.39 -7.26
CA GLY A 44 0.19 8.39 -6.20
C GLY A 44 -0.06 7.78 -4.83
N PHE A 45 -0.88 6.73 -4.76
CA PHE A 45 -1.12 6.03 -3.53
C PHE A 45 0.15 5.36 -3.01
N LEU A 46 0.89 4.68 -3.89
CA LEU A 46 2.13 4.01 -3.49
C LEU A 46 3.18 5.02 -3.01
N ASP A 47 3.26 6.17 -3.67
CA ASP A 47 4.16 7.24 -3.22
C ASP A 47 3.72 7.77 -1.85
N LEU A 48 2.42 7.93 -1.66
CA LEU A 48 1.87 8.43 -0.40
C LEU A 48 2.23 7.53 0.78
N ILE A 49 2.08 6.22 0.63
CA ILE A 49 2.35 5.31 1.73
C ILE A 49 3.84 5.33 2.12
N VAL A 50 4.72 5.51 1.16
CA VAL A 50 6.15 5.61 1.44
C VAL A 50 6.48 6.93 2.13
N GLN A 51 5.78 8.01 1.76
CA GLN A 51 5.99 9.30 2.41
C GLN A 51 5.49 9.30 3.86
N VAL A 52 4.36 8.68 4.11
CA VAL A 52 3.78 8.60 5.45
C VAL A 52 4.53 7.59 6.32
N HIS A 53 4.97 6.51 5.72
CA HIS A 53 5.69 5.44 6.40
C HIS A 53 7.01 5.17 5.66
N PRO A 54 8.07 5.96 5.96
CA PRO A 54 9.35 5.79 5.26
C PRO A 54 9.98 4.42 5.43
N GLN A 55 9.53 3.67 6.42
CA GLN A 55 10.01 2.30 6.64
C GLN A 55 9.46 1.31 5.62
N LEU A 56 8.52 1.73 4.78
CA LEU A 56 7.94 0.84 3.78
C LEU A 56 8.77 0.85 2.49
N ARG A 57 8.74 -0.29 1.83
CA ARG A 57 9.38 -0.48 0.54
C ARG A 57 8.36 -1.03 -0.44
N VAL A 58 8.26 -0.43 -1.60
CA VAL A 58 7.38 -0.89 -2.68
C VAL A 58 8.24 -1.47 -3.78
N SER A 59 8.01 -2.74 -4.11
CA SER A 59 8.77 -3.43 -5.13
C SER A 59 7.83 -4.04 -6.16
N PRO A 60 7.89 -3.61 -7.42
CA PRO A 60 7.12 -4.27 -8.47
C PRO A 60 7.77 -5.60 -8.83
N ASP A 61 6.92 -6.60 -9.04
CA ASP A 61 7.36 -7.93 -9.42
C ASP A 61 7.27 -8.05 -10.94
N PRO A 62 8.16 -8.79 -11.61
CA PRO A 62 8.05 -9.01 -13.05
C PRO A 62 6.73 -9.63 -13.48
N SER A 63 6.06 -10.37 -12.60
CA SER A 63 4.74 -10.95 -12.89
C SER A 63 3.61 -9.94 -12.83
N GLY A 64 3.89 -8.68 -12.47
CA GLY A 64 2.88 -7.64 -12.37
C GLY A 64 2.33 -7.44 -10.98
N ILE A 65 2.77 -8.22 -10.02
CA ILE A 65 2.36 -8.08 -8.63
C ILE A 65 3.20 -7.00 -7.96
N ILE A 66 2.55 -6.15 -7.19
CA ILE A 66 3.24 -5.12 -6.41
C ILE A 66 3.38 -5.60 -4.97
N ARG A 67 4.59 -5.53 -4.45
CA ARG A 67 4.87 -5.95 -3.07
C ARG A 67 5.17 -4.76 -2.20
N VAL A 68 4.46 -4.65 -1.09
CA VAL A 68 4.70 -3.62 -0.08
C VAL A 68 5.22 -4.32 1.16
N SER A 69 6.42 -3.97 1.58
CA SER A 69 7.07 -4.61 2.71
C SER A 69 7.82 -3.60 3.55
N LEU A 70 8.24 -4.02 4.73
CA LEU A 70 9.10 -3.20 5.59
C LEU A 70 10.53 -3.28 5.08
N ARG A 71 11.23 -2.15 5.12
CA ARG A 71 12.63 -2.09 4.66
C ARG A 71 13.57 -2.96 5.49
N THR A 72 13.19 -3.19 6.74
CA THR A 72 14.00 -3.99 7.66
C THR A 72 13.81 -5.49 7.48
N GLU A 73 12.85 -5.88 6.66
CA GLU A 73 12.62 -7.30 6.39
C GLU A 73 13.56 -7.81 5.31
N PRO A 74 14.07 -9.02 5.46
CA PRO A 74 14.94 -9.63 4.46
C PRO A 74 14.23 -9.91 3.15
#